data_e3d599b23cf2e8f7fae8c9b5b690fbb7
#
_entry.id   e3d599b23cf2e8f7fae8c9b5b690fbb7
#
_cell.length_a   1.000
_cell.length_b   1.000
_cell.length_c   1.000
_cell.angle_alpha   90.00
_cell.angle_beta   90.00
_cell.angle_gamma   90.00
#
_symmetry.space_group_name_H-M   'P 1'
#
loop_
_entity.id
_entity.type
_entity.pdbx_description
1 polymer ?
#
loop_
_entity_poly.entity_id
_entity_poly.type
_entity_poly.pdbx_seq_one_letter_code
_entity_poly.pdbx_strand_id
1 'polypeptide(L)'
;VMRYVADHGFPVPRIYEASGADLVLERLDGPTMLGALADGTMHLRDGGVVLADLLDRLHRIRARTATDPGTRILHLDLHPENVVMTEGGPVVIDWRNTTEGPPELDVAMTALIVAQVAVDPGHPFTGQAEAFLEVLLGCTRDNPLSQLEAAVRRRAADPSLTGDEQAHLHEAKLLVTTFARAHH
;
A
#
# COMPACT_ATOMS: atom_id res chain seq x y z
N VAL A 1 2.64 15.39 6.58
CA VAL A 1 3.17 14.52 5.51
C VAL A 1 2.53 14.87 4.17
N MET A 2 1.19 14.83 4.00
CA MET A 2 0.51 15.02 2.72
C MET A 2 0.98 16.26 1.92
N ARG A 3 1.09 17.44 2.56
CA ARG A 3 1.65 18.64 1.88
C ARG A 3 3.05 18.41 1.34
N TYR A 4 3.89 17.77 2.15
CA TYR A 4 5.26 17.50 1.77
C TYR A 4 5.37 16.58 0.54
N VAL A 5 4.60 15.49 0.51
CA VAL A 5 4.61 14.58 -0.66
C VAL A 5 3.95 15.23 -1.88
N ALA A 6 2.92 16.08 -1.68
CA ALA A 6 2.31 16.86 -2.76
C ALA A 6 3.33 17.83 -3.41
N ASP A 7 4.16 18.51 -2.60
CA ASP A 7 5.21 19.41 -3.07
C ASP A 7 6.28 18.67 -3.91
N HIS A 8 6.37 17.33 -3.76
CA HIS A 8 7.23 16.46 -4.57
C HIS A 8 6.49 15.80 -5.75
N GLY A 9 5.26 16.23 -6.04
CA GLY A 9 4.47 15.73 -7.17
C GLY A 9 3.82 14.36 -6.95
N PHE A 10 3.71 13.91 -5.69
CA PHE A 10 3.00 12.68 -5.37
C PHE A 10 1.48 12.93 -5.31
N PRO A 11 0.64 12.02 -5.88
CA PRO A 11 -0.79 12.23 -5.98
C PRO A 11 -1.50 12.03 -4.64
N VAL A 12 -1.89 13.12 -4.02
CA VAL A 12 -2.69 13.17 -2.78
C VAL A 12 -3.82 14.19 -2.94
N PRO A 13 -4.92 14.07 -2.18
CA PRO A 13 -5.95 15.08 -2.18
C PRO A 13 -5.39 16.46 -1.80
N ARG A 14 -5.85 17.53 -2.45
CA ARG A 14 -5.51 18.88 -2.06
C ARG A 14 -6.02 19.16 -0.64
N ILE A 15 -5.17 19.77 0.18
CA ILE A 15 -5.53 20.17 1.53
C ILE A 15 -5.99 21.64 1.47
N TYR A 16 -7.27 21.88 1.75
CA TYR A 16 -7.84 23.24 1.84
C TYR A 16 -7.59 23.85 3.21
N GLU A 17 -7.84 23.10 4.28
CA GLU A 17 -7.66 23.56 5.64
C GLU A 17 -7.13 22.43 6.53
N ALA A 18 -6.32 22.79 7.53
CA ALA A 18 -5.86 21.90 8.57
C ALA A 18 -5.83 22.68 9.89
N SER A 19 -6.72 22.34 10.83
CA SER A 19 -6.85 23.00 12.11
C SER A 19 -7.03 21.98 13.24
N GLY A 20 -6.04 21.89 14.11
CA GLY A 20 -6.05 20.87 15.18
C GLY A 20 -6.09 19.44 14.60
N ALA A 21 -7.16 18.72 14.93
CA ALA A 21 -7.41 17.37 14.41
C ALA A 21 -8.24 17.35 13.11
N ASP A 22 -8.76 18.50 12.69
CA ASP A 22 -9.65 18.61 11.54
C ASP A 22 -8.86 18.86 10.27
N LEU A 23 -9.22 18.15 9.22
CA LEU A 23 -8.60 18.23 7.91
C LEU A 23 -9.69 18.36 6.84
N VAL A 24 -9.68 19.48 6.11
CA VAL A 24 -10.57 19.70 4.96
C VAL A 24 -9.80 19.39 3.70
N LEU A 25 -10.23 18.34 3.01
CA LEU A 25 -9.59 17.81 1.81
C LEU A 25 -10.44 18.05 0.58
N GLU A 26 -9.78 18.00 -0.56
CA GLU A 26 -10.43 17.89 -1.86
C GLU A 26 -11.34 16.65 -1.86
N ARG A 27 -12.57 16.84 -2.37
CA ARG A 27 -13.43 15.73 -2.68
C ARG A 27 -12.95 15.08 -3.98
N LEU A 28 -12.68 13.79 -3.91
CA LEU A 28 -12.29 13.01 -5.07
C LEU A 28 -13.53 12.37 -5.70
N ASP A 29 -13.65 12.49 -7.02
CA ASP A 29 -14.69 11.83 -7.79
C ASP A 29 -14.08 10.63 -8.54
N GLY A 30 -14.58 9.43 -8.25
CA GLY A 30 -14.12 8.16 -8.82
C GLY A 30 -14.26 7.00 -7.84
N PRO A 31 -14.22 5.74 -8.33
CA PRO A 31 -14.19 4.56 -7.47
C PRO A 31 -12.83 4.42 -6.79
N THR A 32 -12.76 3.63 -5.70
CA THR A 32 -11.48 3.12 -5.24
C THR A 32 -10.90 2.15 -6.28
N MET A 33 -9.60 1.90 -6.26
CA MET A 33 -8.99 0.88 -7.12
C MET A 33 -9.63 -0.49 -6.87
N LEU A 34 -9.93 -0.84 -5.60
CA LEU A 34 -10.65 -2.08 -5.29
C LEU A 34 -12.03 -2.10 -5.95
N GLY A 35 -12.79 -1.00 -5.89
CA GLY A 35 -14.07 -0.87 -6.58
C GLY A 35 -13.96 -1.09 -8.08
N ALA A 36 -12.99 -0.43 -8.74
CA ALA A 36 -12.74 -0.58 -10.17
C ALA A 36 -12.28 -1.99 -10.58
N LEU A 37 -11.53 -2.68 -9.72
CA LEU A 37 -11.17 -4.10 -9.92
C LEU A 37 -12.40 -5.00 -9.76
N ALA A 38 -13.25 -4.73 -8.77
CA ALA A 38 -14.45 -5.53 -8.47
C ALA A 38 -15.53 -5.43 -9.55
N ASP A 39 -15.72 -4.25 -10.12
CA ASP A 39 -16.70 -4.03 -11.20
C ASP A 39 -16.13 -4.29 -12.60
N GLY A 40 -14.84 -4.65 -12.71
CA GLY A 40 -14.19 -5.02 -13.96
C GLY A 40 -13.82 -3.83 -14.87
N THR A 41 -13.94 -2.58 -14.40
CA THR A 41 -13.52 -1.38 -15.15
C THR A 41 -11.99 -1.23 -15.15
N MET A 42 -11.28 -1.90 -14.24
CA MET A 42 -9.83 -2.01 -14.20
C MET A 42 -9.39 -3.47 -14.27
N HIS A 43 -8.41 -3.78 -15.12
CA HIS A 43 -7.81 -5.10 -15.14
C HIS A 43 -6.85 -5.29 -13.95
N LEU A 44 -6.81 -6.50 -13.43
CA LEU A 44 -6.01 -6.88 -12.25
C LEU A 44 -4.53 -6.55 -12.43
N ARG A 45 -3.98 -6.83 -13.61
CA ARG A 45 -2.60 -6.51 -13.96
C ARG A 45 -2.32 -5.01 -13.92
N ASP A 46 -3.23 -4.21 -14.46
CA ASP A 46 -3.06 -2.75 -14.51
C ASP A 46 -3.08 -2.16 -13.09
N GLY A 47 -3.98 -2.67 -12.23
CA GLY A 47 -4.03 -2.30 -10.82
C GLY A 47 -2.73 -2.60 -10.06
N GLY A 48 -2.17 -3.81 -10.25
CA GLY A 48 -0.90 -4.19 -9.64
C GLY A 48 0.27 -3.32 -10.11
N VAL A 49 0.34 -3.01 -11.40
CA VAL A 49 1.34 -2.09 -11.97
C VAL A 49 1.19 -0.67 -11.42
N VAL A 50 -0.04 -0.16 -11.34
CA VAL A 50 -0.31 1.19 -10.80
C VAL A 50 0.09 1.27 -9.32
N LEU A 51 -0.24 0.24 -8.53
CA LEU A 51 0.11 0.23 -7.11
C LEU A 51 1.62 0.17 -6.89
N ALA A 52 2.33 -0.63 -7.69
CA ALA A 52 3.79 -0.69 -7.68
C ALA A 52 4.43 0.67 -8.07
N ASP A 53 3.91 1.34 -9.12
CA ASP A 53 4.39 2.68 -9.50
C ASP A 53 4.16 3.71 -8.39
N LEU A 54 3.03 3.66 -7.70
CA LEU A 54 2.75 4.54 -6.56
C LEU A 54 3.76 4.32 -5.43
N LEU A 55 4.08 3.08 -5.06
CA LEU A 55 5.13 2.76 -4.08
C LEU A 55 6.48 3.31 -4.55
N ASP A 56 6.89 2.99 -5.77
CA ASP A 56 8.15 3.44 -6.34
C ASP A 56 8.28 4.97 -6.39
N ARG A 57 7.19 5.67 -6.70
CA ARG A 57 7.17 7.15 -6.70
C ARG A 57 7.27 7.72 -5.31
N LEU A 58 6.56 7.13 -4.32
CA LEU A 58 6.62 7.54 -2.93
C LEU A 58 8.06 7.36 -2.38
N HIS A 59 8.68 6.24 -2.70
CA HIS A 59 10.03 5.90 -2.23
C HIS A 59 11.16 6.72 -2.91
N ARG A 60 10.85 7.54 -3.91
CA ARG A 60 11.80 8.57 -4.41
C ARG A 60 11.84 9.81 -3.51
N ILE A 61 10.84 9.99 -2.65
CA ILE A 61 10.74 11.14 -1.75
C ILE A 61 11.55 10.85 -0.48
N ARG A 62 12.60 11.65 -0.25
CA ARG A 62 13.44 11.51 0.94
C ARG A 62 12.65 11.82 2.20
N ALA A 63 13.03 11.21 3.29
CA ALA A 63 12.53 11.56 4.62
C ALA A 63 12.81 13.04 4.93
N ARG A 64 11.94 13.65 5.74
CA ARG A 64 12.06 15.07 6.13
C ARG A 64 13.03 15.27 7.28
N THR A 65 13.10 14.30 8.19
CA THR A 65 13.79 14.42 9.47
C THR A 65 14.93 13.43 9.63
N ALA A 66 14.91 12.31 8.92
CA ALA A 66 15.96 11.31 9.02
C ALA A 66 17.26 11.77 8.36
N THR A 67 18.37 11.48 9.02
CA THR A 67 19.73 11.77 8.53
C THR A 67 20.28 10.67 7.63
N ASP A 68 19.73 9.46 7.73
CA ASP A 68 20.10 8.34 6.87
C ASP A 68 19.59 8.59 5.44
N PRO A 69 20.48 8.61 4.44
CA PRO A 69 20.11 8.86 3.04
C PRO A 69 19.21 7.76 2.43
N GLY A 70 19.13 6.58 3.04
CA GLY A 70 18.25 5.48 2.64
C GLY A 70 16.80 5.64 3.09
N THR A 71 16.53 6.50 4.07
CA THR A 71 15.18 6.67 4.65
C THR A 71 14.24 7.43 3.72
N ARG A 72 13.02 6.92 3.60
CA ARG A 72 11.96 7.45 2.72
C ARG A 72 10.70 7.75 3.50
N ILE A 73 9.76 8.45 2.86
CA ILE A 73 8.38 8.54 3.35
C ILE A 73 7.69 7.21 3.04
N LEU A 74 7.06 6.62 4.05
CA LEU A 74 6.31 5.37 3.94
C LEU A 74 4.83 5.63 4.24
N HIS A 75 3.94 4.96 3.50
CA HIS A 75 2.50 5.02 3.74
C HIS A 75 2.07 4.01 4.82
N LEU A 76 2.59 2.80 4.74
CA LEU A 76 2.36 1.62 5.61
C LEU A 76 0.93 1.06 5.60
N ASP A 77 0.10 1.55 4.70
CA ASP A 77 -1.27 1.07 4.52
C ASP A 77 -1.72 1.27 3.05
N LEU A 78 -0.78 1.21 2.10
CA LEU A 78 -1.07 1.42 0.70
C LEU A 78 -1.61 0.14 0.06
N HIS A 79 -2.92 0.09 -0.13
CA HIS A 79 -3.63 -1.03 -0.76
C HIS A 79 -4.77 -0.50 -1.66
N PRO A 80 -5.43 -1.36 -2.47
CA PRO A 80 -6.41 -0.89 -3.47
C PRO A 80 -7.59 -0.07 -2.94
N GLU A 81 -7.97 -0.16 -1.68
CA GLU A 81 -9.01 0.70 -1.10
C GLU A 81 -8.52 2.12 -0.79
N ASN A 82 -7.20 2.28 -0.57
CA ASN A 82 -6.57 3.57 -0.28
C ASN A 82 -6.07 4.30 -1.53
N VAL A 83 -6.53 3.88 -2.71
CA VAL A 83 -6.26 4.55 -4.00
C VAL A 83 -7.58 4.86 -4.68
N VAL A 84 -7.89 6.15 -4.90
CA VAL A 84 -9.07 6.60 -5.66
C VAL A 84 -8.67 6.82 -7.11
N MET A 85 -9.39 6.19 -8.04
CA MET A 85 -9.18 6.29 -9.49
C MET A 85 -9.99 7.46 -10.04
N THR A 86 -9.36 8.62 -10.19
CA THR A 86 -9.99 9.83 -10.73
C THR A 86 -9.73 9.97 -12.24
N GLU A 87 -10.43 10.89 -12.91
CA GLU A 87 -10.12 11.24 -14.31
C GLU A 87 -8.68 11.75 -14.48
N GLY A 88 -8.11 12.38 -13.44
CA GLY A 88 -6.73 12.87 -13.42
C GLY A 88 -5.68 11.79 -13.10
N GLY A 89 -6.11 10.55 -12.84
CA GLY A 89 -5.27 9.43 -12.43
C GLY A 89 -5.47 8.99 -10.98
N PRO A 90 -4.62 8.07 -10.47
CA PRO A 90 -4.73 7.55 -9.12
C PRO A 90 -4.34 8.61 -8.07
N VAL A 91 -5.11 8.68 -6.99
CA VAL A 91 -4.86 9.57 -5.84
C VAL A 91 -4.85 8.75 -4.56
N VAL A 92 -3.79 8.86 -3.76
CA VAL A 92 -3.59 8.08 -2.53
C VAL A 92 -4.21 8.80 -1.34
N ILE A 93 -5.00 8.07 -0.57
CA ILE A 93 -5.72 8.55 0.63
C ILE A 93 -5.30 7.78 1.88
N ASP A 94 -5.81 8.16 3.04
CA ASP A 94 -5.57 7.57 4.37
C ASP A 94 -4.10 7.54 4.83
N TRP A 95 -3.55 8.70 5.04
CA TRP A 95 -2.16 8.93 5.45
C TRP A 95 -1.91 8.82 6.97
N ARG A 96 -2.78 8.12 7.71
CA ARG A 96 -2.70 7.99 9.19
C ARG A 96 -1.46 7.26 9.66
N ASN A 97 -1.10 6.17 8.96
CA ASN A 97 -0.06 5.23 9.37
C ASN A 97 1.35 5.66 8.93
N THR A 98 1.45 6.82 8.27
CA THR A 98 2.68 7.30 7.65
C THR A 98 3.82 7.47 8.64
N THR A 99 5.00 7.04 8.22
CA THR A 99 6.25 7.23 8.96
C THR A 99 7.43 7.46 8.00
N GLU A 100 8.62 7.57 8.55
CA GLU A 100 9.87 7.56 7.80
C GLU A 100 10.62 6.26 8.09
N GLY A 101 11.18 5.61 7.05
CA GLY A 101 11.85 4.32 7.21
C GLY A 101 12.43 3.76 5.91
N PRO A 102 12.88 2.50 5.93
CA PRO A 102 13.34 1.81 4.73
C PRO A 102 12.16 1.48 3.80
N PRO A 103 12.28 1.76 2.49
CA PRO A 103 11.20 1.55 1.52
C PRO A 103 10.70 0.11 1.46
N GLU A 104 11.56 -0.87 1.69
CA GLU A 104 11.22 -2.29 1.72
C GLU A 104 10.15 -2.61 2.78
N LEU A 105 10.04 -1.81 3.84
CA LEU A 105 9.01 -1.98 4.87
C LEU A 105 7.61 -1.64 4.32
N ASP A 106 7.51 -0.59 3.52
CA ASP A 106 6.25 -0.19 2.90
C ASP A 106 5.77 -1.23 1.88
N VAL A 107 6.68 -1.72 1.02
CA VAL A 107 6.37 -2.83 0.09
C VAL A 107 5.96 -4.08 0.86
N ALA A 108 6.64 -4.42 1.95
CA ALA A 108 6.31 -5.58 2.78
C ALA A 108 4.93 -5.45 3.44
N MET A 109 4.56 -4.25 3.93
CA MET A 109 3.23 -3.99 4.49
C MET A 109 2.14 -4.12 3.42
N THR A 110 2.29 -3.47 2.26
CA THR A 110 1.36 -3.57 1.14
C THR A 110 1.17 -5.03 0.69
N ALA A 111 2.28 -5.75 0.49
CA ALA A 111 2.24 -7.15 0.08
C ALA A 111 1.55 -8.03 1.13
N LEU A 112 1.80 -7.79 2.42
CA LEU A 112 1.19 -8.56 3.50
C LEU A 112 -0.32 -8.33 3.59
N ILE A 113 -0.80 -7.09 3.43
CA ILE A 113 -2.23 -6.75 3.41
C ILE A 113 -2.93 -7.47 2.24
N VAL A 114 -2.36 -7.43 1.05
CA VAL A 114 -2.91 -8.13 -0.12
C VAL A 114 -2.87 -9.65 0.08
N ALA A 115 -1.78 -10.18 0.65
CA ALA A 115 -1.64 -11.60 0.91
C ALA A 115 -2.63 -12.12 1.96
N GLN A 116 -3.02 -11.33 2.96
CA GLN A 116 -4.06 -11.71 3.92
C GLN A 116 -5.40 -11.98 3.22
N VAL A 117 -5.76 -11.13 2.24
CA VAL A 117 -6.94 -11.37 1.40
C VAL A 117 -6.79 -12.63 0.54
N ALA A 118 -5.59 -12.87 0.00
CA ALA A 118 -5.31 -14.00 -0.87
C ALA A 118 -5.38 -15.36 -0.14
N VAL A 119 -5.08 -15.40 1.15
CA VAL A 119 -5.10 -16.65 1.96
C VAL A 119 -6.39 -16.83 2.75
N ASP A 120 -7.31 -15.86 2.75
CA ASP A 120 -8.62 -15.99 3.39
C ASP A 120 -9.61 -16.70 2.46
N PRO A 121 -9.99 -17.97 2.72
CA PRO A 121 -10.88 -18.72 1.86
C PRO A 121 -12.32 -18.19 1.86
N GLY A 122 -12.68 -17.36 2.84
CA GLY A 122 -14.00 -16.73 2.95
C GLY A 122 -14.09 -15.38 2.20
N HIS A 123 -12.96 -14.83 1.77
CA HIS A 123 -12.94 -13.53 1.12
C HIS A 123 -13.32 -13.63 -0.38
N PRO A 124 -14.22 -12.76 -0.89
CA PRO A 124 -14.71 -12.85 -2.28
C PRO A 124 -13.62 -12.63 -3.34
N PHE A 125 -12.50 -12.02 -2.98
CA PHE A 125 -11.40 -11.70 -3.88
C PHE A 125 -10.14 -12.57 -3.70
N THR A 126 -10.21 -13.69 -3.01
CA THR A 126 -9.07 -14.58 -2.70
C THR A 126 -8.19 -14.87 -3.92
N GLY A 127 -8.76 -15.42 -5.00
CA GLY A 127 -7.99 -15.77 -6.20
C GLY A 127 -7.48 -14.54 -6.97
N GLN A 128 -8.24 -13.45 -6.97
CA GLN A 128 -7.80 -12.19 -7.58
C GLN A 128 -6.66 -11.54 -6.78
N ALA A 129 -6.70 -11.61 -5.45
CA ALA A 129 -5.68 -11.04 -4.59
C ALA A 129 -4.33 -11.76 -4.75
N GLU A 130 -4.33 -13.08 -4.94
CA GLU A 130 -3.11 -13.84 -5.22
C GLU A 130 -2.46 -13.40 -6.53
N ALA A 131 -3.23 -13.33 -7.62
CA ALA A 131 -2.73 -12.88 -8.91
C ALA A 131 -2.31 -11.40 -8.88
N PHE A 132 -3.00 -10.56 -8.11
CA PHE A 132 -2.62 -9.15 -7.90
C PHE A 132 -1.28 -9.05 -7.16
N LEU A 133 -1.08 -9.84 -6.11
CA LEU A 133 0.16 -9.89 -5.34
C LEU A 133 1.37 -10.27 -6.21
N GLU A 134 1.20 -11.27 -7.07
CA GLU A 134 2.25 -11.68 -8.01
C GLU A 134 2.66 -10.54 -8.94
N VAL A 135 1.68 -9.84 -9.54
CA VAL A 135 1.95 -8.68 -10.40
C VAL A 135 2.62 -7.54 -9.61
N LEU A 136 2.09 -7.22 -8.43
CA LEU A 136 2.64 -6.17 -7.57
C LEU A 136 4.13 -6.42 -7.28
N LEU A 137 4.46 -7.61 -6.77
CA LEU A 137 5.84 -7.96 -6.41
C LEU A 137 6.77 -8.08 -7.61
N GLY A 138 6.24 -8.48 -8.77
CA GLY A 138 6.99 -8.49 -10.03
C GLY A 138 7.29 -7.10 -10.60
N CYS A 139 6.58 -6.06 -10.12
CA CYS A 139 6.74 -4.69 -10.62
C CYS A 139 7.43 -3.75 -9.61
N THR A 140 7.47 -4.07 -8.32
CA THR A 140 8.15 -3.26 -7.30
C THR A 140 9.67 -3.40 -7.38
N ARG A 141 10.40 -2.32 -7.05
CA ARG A 141 11.87 -2.30 -7.05
C ARG A 141 12.46 -2.78 -5.74
N ASP A 142 11.82 -2.39 -4.64
CA ASP A 142 12.33 -2.65 -3.30
C ASP A 142 11.91 -4.06 -2.86
N ASN A 143 12.90 -4.89 -2.51
CA ASN A 143 12.66 -6.27 -2.10
C ASN A 143 12.06 -6.33 -0.68
N PRO A 144 10.80 -6.78 -0.50
CA PRO A 144 10.14 -6.79 0.80
C PRO A 144 10.76 -7.75 1.82
N LEU A 145 11.53 -8.75 1.38
CA LEU A 145 12.03 -9.82 2.26
C LEU A 145 12.87 -9.32 3.42
N SER A 146 13.64 -8.24 3.21
CA SER A 146 14.51 -7.66 4.26
C SER A 146 13.72 -7.08 5.43
N GLN A 147 12.46 -6.65 5.20
CA GLN A 147 11.60 -6.02 6.18
C GLN A 147 10.32 -6.81 6.50
N LEU A 148 10.14 -7.99 5.92
CA LEU A 148 8.90 -8.77 6.06
C LEU A 148 8.60 -9.15 7.52
N GLU A 149 9.59 -9.51 8.31
CA GLU A 149 9.42 -9.79 9.74
C GLU A 149 9.00 -8.53 10.53
N ALA A 150 9.50 -7.38 10.16
CA ALA A 150 9.10 -6.12 10.78
C ALA A 150 7.66 -5.76 10.40
N ALA A 151 7.26 -5.97 9.14
CA ALA A 151 5.90 -5.78 8.65
C ALA A 151 4.92 -6.71 9.39
N VAL A 152 5.23 -7.99 9.55
CA VAL A 152 4.40 -8.96 10.28
C VAL A 152 4.20 -8.51 11.73
N ARG A 153 5.28 -8.12 12.43
CA ARG A 153 5.16 -7.64 13.82
C ARG A 153 4.29 -6.39 13.92
N ARG A 154 4.46 -5.45 12.96
CA ARG A 154 3.67 -4.22 12.93
C ARG A 154 2.20 -4.52 12.67
N ARG A 155 1.90 -5.38 11.69
CA ARG A 155 0.53 -5.78 11.36
C ARG A 155 -0.13 -6.53 12.52
N ALA A 156 0.58 -7.45 13.19
CA ALA A 156 0.09 -8.16 14.36
C ALA A 156 -0.22 -7.27 15.57
N ALA A 157 0.42 -6.10 15.66
CA ALA A 157 0.19 -5.11 16.71
C ALA A 157 -0.94 -4.12 16.38
N ASP A 158 -1.51 -4.18 15.20
CA ASP A 158 -2.61 -3.30 14.77
C ASP A 158 -3.90 -3.66 15.53
N PRO A 159 -4.45 -2.75 16.34
CA PRO A 159 -5.66 -3.03 17.12
C PRO A 159 -6.93 -3.17 16.27
N SER A 160 -6.89 -2.77 15.00
CA SER A 160 -8.01 -2.93 14.07
C SER A 160 -8.09 -4.31 13.44
N LEU A 161 -7.04 -5.15 13.59
CA LEU A 161 -7.00 -6.48 13.02
C LEU A 161 -8.00 -7.40 13.73
N THR A 162 -8.82 -8.08 12.94
CA THR A 162 -9.72 -9.13 13.44
C THR A 162 -8.94 -10.38 13.86
N GLY A 163 -9.58 -11.26 14.65
CA GLY A 163 -8.95 -12.54 15.03
C GLY A 163 -8.64 -13.43 13.81
N ASP A 164 -9.49 -13.40 12.79
CA ASP A 164 -9.29 -14.17 11.56
C ASP A 164 -8.12 -13.64 10.74
N GLU A 165 -8.00 -12.31 10.59
CA GLU A 165 -6.85 -11.69 9.92
C GLU A 165 -5.53 -11.98 10.66
N GLN A 166 -5.53 -12.03 12.00
CA GLN A 166 -4.36 -12.44 12.79
C GLN A 166 -3.98 -13.91 12.54
N ALA A 167 -4.97 -14.80 12.42
CA ALA A 167 -4.73 -16.20 12.13
C ALA A 167 -4.07 -16.41 10.75
N HIS A 168 -4.44 -15.59 9.77
CA HIS A 168 -3.91 -15.66 8.40
C HIS A 168 -2.51 -15.03 8.21
N LEU A 169 -1.97 -14.30 9.20
CA LEU A 169 -0.67 -13.61 9.06
C LEU A 169 0.49 -14.56 8.71
N HIS A 170 0.49 -15.77 9.26
CA HIS A 170 1.55 -16.74 8.97
C HIS A 170 1.52 -17.21 7.52
N GLU A 171 0.33 -17.56 7.01
CA GLU A 171 0.15 -18.01 5.63
C GLU A 171 0.39 -16.86 4.64
N ALA A 172 -0.09 -15.67 4.95
CA ALA A 172 0.18 -14.47 4.16
C ALA A 172 1.69 -14.17 4.04
N LYS A 173 2.44 -14.28 5.15
CA LYS A 173 3.92 -14.18 5.14
C LYS A 173 4.57 -15.21 4.23
N LEU A 174 4.13 -16.47 4.28
CA LEU A 174 4.67 -17.53 3.41
C LEU A 174 4.39 -17.23 1.94
N LEU A 175 3.20 -16.75 1.61
CA LEU A 175 2.83 -16.38 0.25
C LEU A 175 3.68 -15.23 -0.28
N VAL A 176 3.85 -14.14 0.49
CA VAL A 176 4.74 -13.02 0.16
C VAL A 176 6.18 -13.52 -0.05
N THR A 177 6.67 -14.41 0.83
CA THR A 177 8.02 -14.97 0.70
C THR A 177 8.20 -15.74 -0.60
N THR A 178 7.19 -16.52 -0.99
CA THR A 178 7.23 -17.32 -2.22
C THR A 178 7.31 -16.44 -3.46
N PHE A 179 6.41 -15.47 -3.60
CA PHE A 179 6.38 -14.59 -4.77
C PHE A 179 7.57 -13.61 -4.80
N ALA A 180 7.98 -13.04 -3.66
CA ALA A 180 9.12 -12.15 -3.62
C ALA A 180 10.42 -12.86 -4.05
N ARG A 181 10.63 -14.13 -3.69
CA ARG A 181 11.79 -14.92 -4.15
C ARG A 181 11.79 -15.25 -5.64
N ALA A 182 10.62 -15.24 -6.26
CA ALA A 182 10.50 -15.49 -7.71
C ALA A 182 10.86 -14.25 -8.54
N HIS A 183 10.80 -13.05 -7.94
CA HIS A 183 10.95 -11.78 -8.66
C HIS A 183 12.18 -10.95 -8.24
N HIS A 184 12.79 -11.25 -7.11
CA HIS A 184 13.97 -10.57 -6.57
C HIS A 184 15.12 -11.56 -6.26
#